data_78deb52f46eed16adc746e04b9f82015
#
_entry.id   78deb52f46eed16adc746e04b9f82015
#
_cell.length_a   1.000
_cell.length_b   1.000
_cell.length_c   1.000
_cell.angle_alpha   90.00
_cell.angle_beta   90.00
_cell.angle_gamma   90.00
#
_symmetry.space_group_name_H-M   'P 1'
#
loop_
_entity.id
_entity.type
_entity.pdbx_description
1 polymer ?
#
loop_
_entity_poly.entity_id
_entity_poly.type
_entity_poly.pdbx_seq_one_letter_code
_entity_poly.pdbx_strand_id
1 'polypeptide(L)'
;MKFKSIAIVADGHPSAQKAGKKLQAFYEHVPPEDADIIIALGGDGFMLSTVHKYMEKGNPIFGMNLGTVGFLMNEYNEQNLLNRLSKCEPIELHPLGMKAKTIDGAEHTALAINEVSLLRESRLASKIKIIIDDVKRMEELICDGVLISTSAGSTAYNLSAYGPIIPLGLSLIHI
;
A
#
# COMPACT_ATOMS: atom_id res chain seq x y z
N MET A 1 15.09 -16.83 -1.50
CA MET A 1 14.18 -17.01 -2.67
C MET A 1 14.99 -16.76 -3.93
N LYS A 2 14.90 -17.61 -4.95
CA LYS A 2 15.68 -17.46 -6.18
C LYS A 2 14.72 -17.03 -7.30
N PHE A 3 14.72 -15.74 -7.63
CA PHE A 3 13.94 -15.20 -8.74
C PHE A 3 14.71 -15.47 -10.05
N LYS A 4 14.00 -15.93 -11.08
CA LYS A 4 14.55 -16.22 -12.41
C LYS A 4 14.37 -15.05 -13.37
N SER A 5 13.31 -14.28 -13.18
CA SER A 5 12.94 -13.14 -14.03
C SER A 5 12.56 -11.93 -13.17
N ILE A 6 12.93 -10.73 -13.65
CA ILE A 6 12.57 -9.48 -13.01
C ILE A 6 11.81 -8.59 -14.00
N ALA A 7 10.86 -7.82 -13.51
CA ALA A 7 10.33 -6.67 -14.23
C ALA A 7 10.78 -5.37 -13.57
N ILE A 8 10.89 -4.29 -14.34
CA ILE A 8 11.29 -2.98 -13.84
C ILE A 8 10.21 -1.99 -14.24
N VAL A 9 9.54 -1.41 -13.25
CA VAL A 9 8.52 -0.37 -13.42
C VAL A 9 8.96 0.89 -12.69
N ALA A 10 8.67 2.05 -13.26
CA ALA A 10 9.10 3.33 -12.72
C ALA A 10 7.96 4.34 -12.72
N ASP A 11 7.90 5.15 -11.67
CA ASP A 11 7.03 6.31 -11.57
C ASP A 11 7.24 7.28 -12.76
N GLY A 12 6.24 8.08 -13.07
CA GLY A 12 6.31 9.11 -14.13
C GLY A 12 7.34 10.22 -13.88
N HIS A 13 7.84 10.36 -12.66
CA HIS A 13 8.83 11.39 -12.34
C HIS A 13 10.16 11.17 -13.11
N PRO A 14 10.81 12.24 -13.61
CA PRO A 14 12.02 12.13 -14.45
C PRO A 14 13.17 11.33 -13.79
N SER A 15 13.36 11.46 -12.48
CA SER A 15 14.38 10.70 -11.75
C SER A 15 14.12 9.20 -11.77
N ALA A 16 12.87 8.78 -11.58
CA ALA A 16 12.46 7.39 -11.59
C ALA A 16 12.59 6.78 -13.01
N GLN A 17 12.18 7.54 -14.03
CA GLN A 17 12.32 7.12 -15.42
C GLN A 17 13.80 6.96 -15.83
N LYS A 18 14.68 7.87 -15.38
CA LYS A 18 16.12 7.77 -15.61
C LYS A 18 16.72 6.55 -14.91
N ALA A 19 16.34 6.30 -13.67
CA ALA A 19 16.78 5.13 -12.92
C ALA A 19 16.28 3.83 -13.55
N GLY A 20 15.03 3.80 -14.01
CA GLY A 20 14.46 2.65 -14.73
C GLY A 20 15.26 2.30 -15.98
N LYS A 21 15.54 3.28 -16.84
CA LYS A 21 16.36 3.08 -18.04
C LYS A 21 17.77 2.56 -17.72
N LYS A 22 18.39 3.04 -16.64
CA LYS A 22 19.69 2.54 -16.18
C LYS A 22 19.61 1.07 -15.77
N LEU A 23 18.64 0.69 -14.92
CA LEU A 23 18.49 -0.69 -14.50
C LEU A 23 18.17 -1.62 -15.67
N GLN A 24 17.32 -1.19 -16.61
CA GLN A 24 17.01 -1.94 -17.83
C GLN A 24 18.21 -2.16 -18.73
N ALA A 25 19.19 -1.26 -18.69
CA ALA A 25 20.45 -1.43 -19.42
C ALA A 25 21.43 -2.42 -18.73
N PHE A 26 21.32 -2.60 -17.41
CA PHE A 26 22.23 -3.48 -16.65
C PHE A 26 21.66 -4.90 -16.41
N TYR A 27 20.34 -5.04 -16.40
CA TYR A 27 19.67 -6.28 -16.04
C TYR A 27 18.71 -6.72 -17.13
N GLU A 28 18.78 -8.00 -17.50
CA GLU A 28 17.74 -8.63 -18.32
C GLU A 28 16.40 -8.53 -17.58
N HIS A 29 15.36 -8.14 -18.29
CA HIS A 29 14.04 -7.93 -17.72
C HIS A 29 12.95 -8.38 -18.68
N VAL A 30 11.80 -8.69 -18.11
CA VAL A 30 10.59 -9.12 -18.82
C VAL A 30 9.41 -8.19 -18.48
N PRO A 31 8.31 -8.27 -19.22
CA PRO A 31 7.08 -7.59 -18.82
C PRO A 31 6.63 -8.00 -17.41
N PRO A 32 5.95 -7.12 -16.64
CA PRO A 32 5.49 -7.45 -15.29
C PRO A 32 4.60 -8.70 -15.20
N GLU A 33 3.93 -9.03 -16.30
CA GLU A 33 3.07 -10.20 -16.41
C GLU A 33 3.85 -11.52 -16.37
N ASP A 34 5.12 -11.51 -16.79
CA ASP A 34 5.99 -12.68 -16.93
C ASP A 34 7.10 -12.74 -15.87
N ALA A 35 7.15 -11.77 -14.97
CA ALA A 35 8.19 -11.65 -13.96
C ALA A 35 7.91 -12.45 -12.70
N ASP A 36 8.95 -13.03 -12.10
CA ASP A 36 8.87 -13.62 -10.75
C ASP A 36 8.84 -12.54 -9.66
N ILE A 37 9.42 -11.36 -9.93
CA ILE A 37 9.46 -10.23 -9.01
C ILE A 37 9.43 -8.91 -9.80
N ILE A 38 8.73 -7.92 -9.26
CA ILE A 38 8.61 -6.57 -9.85
C ILE A 38 9.48 -5.60 -9.05
N ILE A 39 10.37 -4.88 -9.73
CA ILE A 39 11.16 -3.80 -9.16
C ILE A 39 10.42 -2.49 -9.40
N ALA A 40 9.92 -1.86 -8.34
CA ALA A 40 9.18 -0.61 -8.39
C ALA A 40 10.09 0.57 -8.00
N LEU A 41 10.26 1.53 -8.91
CA LEU A 41 11.12 2.71 -8.74
C LEU A 41 10.27 3.96 -8.53
N GLY A 42 10.29 4.54 -7.34
CA GLY A 42 9.47 5.70 -7.02
C GLY A 42 9.46 6.01 -5.53
N GLY A 43 8.34 6.46 -5.01
CA GLY A 43 8.04 6.61 -3.58
C GLY A 43 6.95 5.64 -3.13
N ASP A 44 6.53 5.76 -1.86
CA ASP A 44 5.50 4.88 -1.27
C ASP A 44 4.18 4.89 -2.06
N GLY A 45 3.74 6.04 -2.56
CA GLY A 45 2.54 6.14 -3.39
C GLY A 45 2.63 5.31 -4.67
N PHE A 46 3.79 5.30 -5.33
CA PHE A 46 4.02 4.46 -6.50
C PHE A 46 4.11 2.98 -6.12
N MET A 47 4.72 2.66 -4.98
CA MET A 47 4.73 1.29 -4.45
C MET A 47 3.30 0.78 -4.24
N LEU A 48 2.45 1.55 -3.57
CA LEU A 48 1.06 1.18 -3.32
C LEU A 48 0.25 0.98 -4.61
N SER A 49 0.40 1.89 -5.58
CA SER A 49 -0.27 1.73 -6.88
C SER A 49 0.24 0.51 -7.66
N THR A 50 1.52 0.18 -7.52
CA THR A 50 2.11 -1.03 -8.12
C THR A 50 1.57 -2.28 -7.44
N VAL A 51 1.53 -2.31 -6.10
CA VAL A 51 0.92 -3.41 -5.35
C VAL A 51 -0.54 -3.60 -5.78
N HIS A 52 -1.33 -2.54 -5.80
CA HIS A 52 -2.74 -2.61 -6.18
C HIS A 52 -2.94 -3.15 -7.61
N LYS A 53 -2.07 -2.74 -8.53
CA LYS A 53 -2.15 -3.19 -9.93
C LYS A 53 -1.82 -4.66 -10.13
N TYR A 54 -0.89 -5.20 -9.33
CA TYR A 54 -0.36 -6.56 -9.54
C TYR A 54 -0.70 -7.55 -8.41
N MET A 55 -1.48 -7.12 -7.39
CA MET A 55 -1.81 -7.94 -6.21
C MET A 55 -2.51 -9.26 -6.55
N GLU A 56 -3.34 -9.29 -7.61
CA GLU A 56 -4.05 -10.51 -8.00
C GLU A 56 -3.11 -11.63 -8.44
N LYS A 57 -1.93 -11.30 -8.96
CA LYS A 57 -0.92 -12.28 -9.36
C LYS A 57 -0.08 -12.80 -8.19
N GLY A 58 -0.07 -12.07 -7.08
CA GLY A 58 0.72 -12.42 -5.90
C GLY A 58 2.24 -12.33 -6.09
N ASN A 59 2.71 -11.67 -7.16
CA ASN A 59 4.14 -11.50 -7.40
C ASN A 59 4.73 -10.54 -6.35
N PRO A 60 5.87 -10.89 -5.72
CA PRO A 60 6.53 -9.98 -4.80
C PRO A 60 7.00 -8.71 -5.52
N ILE A 61 6.95 -7.59 -4.81
CA ILE A 61 7.36 -6.30 -5.31
C ILE A 61 8.51 -5.77 -4.45
N PHE A 62 9.62 -5.40 -5.07
CA PHE A 62 10.76 -4.80 -4.42
C PHE A 62 10.82 -3.32 -4.77
N GLY A 63 10.43 -2.47 -3.82
CA GLY A 63 10.46 -1.02 -4.00
C GLY A 63 11.84 -0.44 -3.76
N MET A 64 12.27 0.49 -4.63
CA MET A 64 13.46 1.32 -4.41
C MET A 64 13.08 2.80 -4.46
N ASN A 65 13.38 3.51 -3.37
CA ASN A 65 13.02 4.91 -3.17
C ASN A 65 13.90 5.86 -4.00
N LEU A 66 13.26 6.74 -4.74
CA LEU A 66 13.90 7.83 -5.50
C LEU A 66 13.41 9.20 -5.05
N GLY A 67 12.65 9.25 -3.99
CA GLY A 67 12.19 10.47 -3.32
C GLY A 67 12.90 10.70 -1.99
N THR A 68 12.25 11.43 -1.09
CA THR A 68 12.76 11.71 0.25
C THR A 68 12.73 10.45 1.11
N VAL A 69 11.82 10.27 1.99
CA VAL A 69 11.74 9.09 2.87
C VAL A 69 10.54 8.24 2.48
N GLY A 70 10.70 6.92 2.45
CA GLY A 70 9.62 5.96 2.27
C GLY A 70 9.63 4.90 3.36
N PHE A 71 8.45 4.50 3.82
CA PHE A 71 8.28 3.44 4.84
C PHE A 71 8.19 2.04 4.23
N LEU A 72 7.81 1.97 2.93
CA LEU A 72 7.61 0.72 2.20
C LEU A 72 8.74 0.43 1.20
N MET A 73 9.72 1.32 1.10
CA MET A 73 10.73 1.29 0.05
C MET A 73 12.12 1.03 0.63
N ASN A 74 12.93 0.31 -0.15
CA ASN A 74 14.36 0.16 0.12
C ASN A 74 15.14 1.35 -0.47
N GLU A 75 16.38 1.53 -0.01
CA GLU A 75 17.29 2.50 -0.60
C GLU A 75 17.58 2.16 -2.06
N TYR A 76 17.57 3.19 -2.93
CA TYR A 76 17.94 3.03 -4.33
C TYR A 76 19.43 2.69 -4.46
N ASN A 77 19.71 1.59 -5.12
CA ASN A 77 21.06 1.24 -5.54
C ASN A 77 20.97 0.37 -6.80
N GLU A 78 21.65 0.78 -7.85
CA GLU A 78 21.69 0.08 -9.14
C GLU A 78 22.62 -1.13 -9.13
N GLN A 79 23.55 -1.21 -8.16
CA GLN A 79 24.51 -2.28 -8.09
C GLN A 79 24.02 -3.46 -7.24
N ASN A 80 24.47 -4.65 -7.60
CA ASN A 80 24.21 -5.88 -6.84
C ASN A 80 22.71 -6.19 -6.60
N LEU A 81 21.82 -5.76 -7.50
CA LEU A 81 20.37 -5.93 -7.35
C LEU A 81 20.00 -7.40 -7.07
N LEU A 82 20.48 -8.33 -7.88
CA LEU A 82 20.14 -9.75 -7.72
C LEU A 82 20.60 -10.33 -6.36
N ASN A 83 21.74 -9.89 -5.85
CA ASN A 83 22.22 -10.30 -4.52
C ASN A 83 21.34 -9.67 -3.42
N ARG A 84 20.89 -8.42 -3.57
CA ARG A 84 19.96 -7.79 -2.64
C ARG A 84 18.63 -8.54 -2.62
N LEU A 85 18.07 -8.86 -3.78
CA LEU A 85 16.82 -9.62 -3.91
C LEU A 85 16.94 -11.02 -3.27
N SER A 86 18.10 -11.67 -3.33
CA SER A 86 18.29 -12.98 -2.71
C SER A 86 18.34 -12.94 -1.18
N LYS A 87 18.62 -11.79 -0.59
CA LYS A 87 18.77 -11.58 0.86
C LYS A 87 17.59 -10.87 1.50
N CYS A 88 16.67 -10.31 0.70
CA CYS A 88 15.51 -9.63 1.27
C CYS A 88 14.48 -10.65 1.83
N GLU A 89 13.86 -10.26 2.92
CA GLU A 89 12.76 -11.00 3.52
C GLU A 89 11.43 -10.41 3.00
N PRO A 90 10.52 -11.25 2.49
CA PRO A 90 9.21 -10.78 2.05
C PRO A 90 8.36 -10.36 3.25
N ILE A 91 7.66 -9.26 3.12
CA ILE A 91 6.62 -8.81 4.05
C ILE A 91 5.29 -9.00 3.36
N GLU A 92 4.36 -9.67 4.03
CA GLU A 92 3.02 -9.89 3.55
C GLU A 92 2.11 -8.75 3.99
N LEU A 93 1.45 -8.10 3.02
CA LEU A 93 0.48 -7.04 3.27
C LEU A 93 -0.93 -7.63 3.20
N HIS A 94 -1.75 -7.36 4.20
CA HIS A 94 -3.14 -7.78 4.26
C HIS A 94 -4.06 -6.57 4.04
N PRO A 95 -4.66 -6.42 2.84
CA PRO A 95 -5.57 -5.31 2.58
C PRO A 95 -6.87 -5.44 3.35
N LEU A 96 -7.51 -4.31 3.65
CA LEU A 96 -8.87 -4.26 4.18
C LEU A 96 -9.87 -4.49 3.05
N GLY A 97 -10.82 -5.41 3.26
CA GLY A 97 -12.00 -5.53 2.43
C GLY A 97 -13.08 -4.55 2.91
N MET A 98 -13.51 -3.65 2.04
CA MET A 98 -14.61 -2.74 2.28
C MET A 98 -15.87 -3.24 1.56
N LYS A 99 -17.00 -3.22 2.28
CA LYS A 99 -18.35 -3.29 1.70
C LYS A 99 -19.17 -2.11 2.19
N ALA A 100 -19.56 -1.24 1.30
CA ALA A 100 -20.41 -0.09 1.60
C ALA A 100 -21.79 -0.27 0.97
N LYS A 101 -22.82 0.13 1.70
CA LYS A 101 -24.21 0.19 1.21
C LYS A 101 -24.71 1.61 1.37
N THR A 102 -25.13 2.19 0.28
CA THR A 102 -25.66 3.55 0.23
C THR A 102 -27.14 3.59 0.68
N ILE A 103 -27.65 4.78 0.95
CA ILE A 103 -29.03 4.97 1.41
C ILE A 103 -30.08 4.54 0.38
N ASP A 104 -29.76 4.63 -0.91
CA ASP A 104 -30.57 4.14 -2.03
C ASP A 104 -30.45 2.62 -2.26
N GLY A 105 -29.60 1.94 -1.47
CA GLY A 105 -29.43 0.50 -1.48
C GLY A 105 -28.33 0.00 -2.41
N ALA A 106 -27.59 0.86 -3.13
CA ALA A 106 -26.47 0.43 -3.93
C ALA A 106 -25.35 -0.13 -3.05
N GLU A 107 -24.70 -1.20 -3.51
CA GLU A 107 -23.59 -1.85 -2.82
C GLU A 107 -22.28 -1.62 -3.58
N HIS A 108 -21.22 -1.28 -2.84
CA HIS A 108 -19.88 -1.06 -3.35
C HIS A 108 -18.89 -1.89 -2.57
N THR A 109 -17.97 -2.53 -3.26
CA THR A 109 -16.87 -3.29 -2.65
C THR A 109 -15.53 -2.77 -3.15
N ALA A 110 -14.53 -2.72 -2.26
CA ALA A 110 -13.18 -2.34 -2.61
C ALA A 110 -12.17 -3.00 -1.67
N LEU A 111 -10.91 -3.03 -2.10
CA LEU A 111 -9.77 -3.39 -1.26
C LEU A 111 -8.93 -2.13 -1.00
N ALA A 112 -8.51 -1.94 0.24
CA ALA A 112 -7.67 -0.84 0.65
C ALA A 112 -6.37 -1.36 1.27
N ILE A 113 -5.23 -0.92 0.75
CA ILE A 113 -3.92 -1.29 1.29
C ILE A 113 -3.60 -0.42 2.52
N ASN A 114 -3.93 0.86 2.49
CA ASN A 114 -3.69 1.77 3.59
C ASN A 114 -4.87 1.86 4.55
N GLU A 115 -5.96 2.46 4.13
CA GLU A 115 -7.12 2.70 4.99
C GLU A 115 -8.43 2.75 4.20
N VAL A 116 -9.53 2.51 4.92
CA VAL A 116 -10.88 2.89 4.53
C VAL A 116 -11.29 4.07 5.38
N SER A 117 -11.69 5.17 4.75
CA SER A 117 -12.11 6.39 5.46
C SER A 117 -13.52 6.82 5.05
N LEU A 118 -14.28 7.30 6.03
CA LEU A 118 -15.52 8.03 5.84
C LEU A 118 -15.29 9.47 6.27
N LEU A 119 -15.57 10.41 5.40
CA LEU A 119 -15.48 11.84 5.69
C LEU A 119 -16.81 12.50 5.33
N ARG A 120 -17.26 13.41 6.18
CA ARG A 120 -18.48 14.20 5.89
C ARG A 120 -18.30 15.01 4.60
N GLU A 121 -19.34 15.07 3.80
CA GLU A 121 -19.34 15.85 2.56
C GLU A 121 -19.69 17.32 2.80
N SER A 122 -20.53 17.58 3.80
CA SER A 122 -21.04 18.92 4.12
C SER A 122 -20.39 19.50 5.38
N ARG A 123 -20.76 20.75 5.73
CA ARG A 123 -20.30 21.42 6.96
C ARG A 123 -20.94 20.85 8.24
N LEU A 124 -21.96 20.01 8.12
CA LEU A 124 -22.61 19.38 9.26
C LEU A 124 -21.74 18.20 9.75
N ALA A 125 -21.64 18.03 11.06
CA ALA A 125 -20.97 16.88 11.64
C ALA A 125 -21.65 15.57 11.26
N SER A 126 -20.88 14.54 11.03
CA SER A 126 -21.39 13.19 10.86
C SER A 126 -21.77 12.58 12.20
N LYS A 127 -22.80 11.73 12.19
CA LYS A 127 -23.21 10.91 13.33
C LYS A 127 -23.03 9.45 12.94
N ILE A 128 -22.06 8.80 13.57
CA ILE A 128 -21.61 7.47 13.19
C ILE A 128 -21.81 6.52 14.36
N LYS A 129 -22.48 5.38 14.11
CA LYS A 129 -22.53 4.25 15.04
C LYS A 129 -21.37 3.30 14.72
N ILE A 130 -20.68 2.82 15.76
CA ILE A 130 -19.57 1.89 15.61
C ILE A 130 -19.92 0.54 16.25
N ILE A 131 -19.85 -0.50 15.42
CA ILE A 131 -20.04 -1.90 15.82
C ILE A 131 -18.77 -2.65 15.44
N ILE A 132 -18.21 -3.42 16.37
CA ILE A 132 -17.02 -4.24 16.16
C ILE A 132 -17.36 -5.66 16.64
N ASP A 133 -17.20 -6.66 15.79
CA ASP A 133 -17.51 -8.06 16.05
C ASP A 133 -18.94 -8.24 16.59
N ASP A 134 -19.92 -7.63 15.92
CA ASP A 134 -21.35 -7.60 16.29
C ASP A 134 -21.67 -6.94 17.64
N VAL A 135 -20.67 -6.40 18.32
CA VAL A 135 -20.84 -5.66 19.57
C VAL A 135 -20.87 -4.17 19.32
N LYS A 136 -21.96 -3.52 19.73
CA LYS A 136 -22.08 -2.07 19.66
C LYS A 136 -21.08 -1.42 20.62
N ARG A 137 -20.02 -0.79 20.09
CA ARG A 137 -18.98 -0.12 20.88
C ARG A 137 -19.30 1.34 21.14
N MET A 138 -19.99 1.99 20.20
CA MET A 138 -20.38 3.39 20.31
C MET A 138 -21.74 3.61 19.65
N GLU A 139 -22.69 4.15 20.37
CA GLU A 139 -24.04 4.41 19.84
C GLU A 139 -24.04 5.58 18.86
N GLU A 140 -23.36 6.68 19.20
CA GLU A 140 -23.23 7.86 18.37
C GLU A 140 -21.85 8.50 18.57
N LEU A 141 -21.08 8.61 17.51
CA LEU A 141 -19.87 9.41 17.42
C LEU A 141 -20.19 10.64 16.56
N ILE A 142 -20.11 11.83 17.15
CA ILE A 142 -20.24 13.09 16.44
C ILE A 142 -18.84 13.55 16.01
N CYS A 143 -18.56 13.56 14.71
CA CYS A 143 -17.21 13.77 14.17
C CYS A 143 -17.23 14.29 12.74
N ASP A 144 -16.05 14.60 12.21
CA ASP A 144 -15.86 14.89 10.78
C ASP A 144 -15.81 13.59 9.95
N GLY A 145 -15.41 12.50 10.56
CA GLY A 145 -15.30 11.22 9.90
C GLY A 145 -14.64 10.15 10.77
N VAL A 146 -14.42 8.99 10.20
CA VAL A 146 -13.74 7.86 10.83
C VAL A 146 -12.88 7.16 9.78
N LEU A 147 -11.74 6.64 10.19
CA LEU A 147 -10.91 5.81 9.33
C LEU A 147 -10.53 4.50 10.06
N ILE A 148 -10.34 3.46 9.26
CA ILE A 148 -9.83 2.16 9.70
C ILE A 148 -8.58 1.91 8.85
N SER A 149 -7.43 1.75 9.50
CA SER A 149 -6.14 1.63 8.83
C SER A 149 -5.55 0.24 9.01
N THR A 150 -4.83 -0.23 8.00
CA THR A 150 -3.91 -1.36 8.13
C THR A 150 -2.63 -0.92 8.85
N SER A 151 -1.77 -1.86 9.20
CA SER A 151 -0.43 -1.52 9.70
C SER A 151 0.39 -0.75 8.65
N ALA A 152 0.29 -1.10 7.37
CA ALA A 152 0.95 -0.37 6.28
C ALA A 152 0.43 1.07 6.16
N GLY A 153 -0.88 1.27 6.30
CA GLY A 153 -1.53 2.59 6.27
C GLY A 153 -1.34 3.42 7.53
N SER A 154 -0.80 2.85 8.61
CA SER A 154 -0.61 3.58 9.87
C SER A 154 0.29 4.81 9.73
N THR A 155 1.20 4.81 8.77
CA THR A 155 2.09 5.94 8.43
C THR A 155 1.52 6.90 7.37
N ALA A 156 0.32 6.62 6.84
CA ALA A 156 -0.37 7.42 5.82
C ALA A 156 -1.40 8.38 6.47
N TYR A 157 -2.64 8.36 6.03
CA TYR A 157 -3.67 9.26 6.55
C TYR A 157 -3.94 9.07 8.05
N ASN A 158 -3.80 7.85 8.55
CA ASN A 158 -3.87 7.58 10.00
C ASN A 158 -2.89 8.45 10.80
N LEU A 159 -1.64 8.60 10.34
CA LEU A 159 -0.66 9.45 11.00
C LEU A 159 -1.07 10.93 10.94
N SER A 160 -1.59 11.39 9.81
CA SER A 160 -2.10 12.76 9.66
C SER A 160 -3.31 13.04 10.56
N ALA A 161 -4.07 12.00 10.90
CA ALA A 161 -5.18 12.07 11.86
C ALA A 161 -4.75 11.79 13.32
N TYR A 162 -3.45 11.86 13.61
CA TYR A 162 -2.86 11.60 14.94
C TYR A 162 -3.06 10.17 15.45
N GLY A 163 -3.29 9.21 14.57
CA GLY A 163 -3.32 7.79 14.92
C GLY A 163 -1.91 7.23 15.18
N PRO A 164 -1.78 6.14 15.93
CA PRO A 164 -0.48 5.53 16.23
C PRO A 164 0.14 4.87 14.99
N ILE A 165 1.47 4.87 14.91
CA ILE A 165 2.22 4.08 13.94
C ILE A 165 2.26 2.63 14.44
N ILE A 166 1.89 1.69 13.59
CA ILE A 166 1.84 0.26 13.87
C ILE A 166 2.89 -0.44 13.01
N PRO A 167 3.82 -1.21 13.59
CA PRO A 167 4.79 -1.98 12.82
C PRO A 167 4.13 -2.94 11.83
N LEU A 168 4.75 -3.10 10.66
CA LEU A 168 4.31 -4.09 9.66
C LEU A 168 4.34 -5.49 10.29
N GLY A 169 3.35 -6.30 9.95
CA GLY A 169 3.19 -7.65 10.49
C GLY A 169 2.33 -7.76 11.76
N LEU A 170 1.90 -6.63 12.35
CA LEU A 170 0.87 -6.66 13.39
C LEU A 170 -0.53 -6.63 12.76
N SER A 171 -1.40 -7.50 13.25
CA SER A 171 -2.82 -7.48 12.89
C SER A 171 -3.57 -6.46 13.74
N LEU A 172 -4.43 -5.66 13.12
CA LEU A 172 -5.32 -4.70 13.82
C LEU A 172 -6.53 -5.36 14.51
N ILE A 173 -6.58 -6.68 14.61
CA ILE A 173 -7.71 -7.43 15.20
C ILE A 173 -7.84 -7.22 16.71
N HIS A 174 -6.91 -6.54 17.35
CA HIS A 174 -6.86 -6.35 18.80
C HIS A 174 -6.88 -4.88 19.26
N ILE A 175 -7.61 -4.03 18.58
CA ILE A 175 -7.87 -2.67 19.08
C ILE A 175 -9.23 -2.62 19.74
#